data_79a61305e01d65a7a597c21de6d5c1a9
#
_entry.id   79a61305e01d65a7a597c21de6d5c1a9
#
_cell.length_a   1.000
_cell.length_b   1.000
_cell.length_c   1.000
_cell.angle_alpha   90.00
_cell.angle_beta   90.00
_cell.angle_gamma   90.00
#
_symmetry.space_group_name_H-M   'P 1'
#
loop_
_entity.id
_entity.type
_entity.pdbx_description
1 polymer ?
#
loop_
_entity_poly.entity_id
_entity_poly.type
_entity_poly.pdbx_seq_one_letter_code
_entity_poly.pdbx_strand_id
1 'polypeptide(L)'
;NHHNIREFIKDYKAGKLTIPKESRVLFDAESIEFMEQLAKTKIDVAKLYNDYKDENNGRPSASEFYQFIDKISNLKLQYGSWFDFIKEMNDLTKEELDCFIKNKNFLKDLEKTKMTKSFKMVVLDLLCKNDFKAYDLTTLSKDSFNYLRETTNLWNEIPLEFKKDSLT
;
A
#
# COMPACT_ATOMS: atom_id res chain seq x y z
N ASN A 1 -16.20 -8.92 -10.69
CA ASN A 1 -15.02 -8.22 -10.16
C ASN A 1 -14.09 -9.27 -9.55
N HIS A 2 -13.09 -9.71 -10.33
CA HIS A 2 -12.07 -10.62 -9.83
C HIS A 2 -11.07 -9.81 -9.00
N HIS A 3 -10.97 -10.13 -7.71
CA HIS A 3 -10.04 -9.47 -6.80
C HIS A 3 -8.64 -10.09 -6.81
N ASN A 4 -8.49 -11.27 -7.48
CA ASN A 4 -7.28 -12.07 -7.44
C ASN A 4 -7.02 -12.69 -8.81
N ILE A 5 -5.77 -12.64 -9.28
CA ILE A 5 -5.35 -13.21 -10.58
C ILE A 5 -5.60 -14.73 -10.67
N ARG A 6 -5.55 -15.44 -9.55
CA ARG A 6 -5.86 -16.89 -9.51
C ARG A 6 -7.32 -17.20 -9.82
N GLU A 7 -8.24 -16.45 -9.22
CA GLU A 7 -9.67 -16.58 -9.51
C GLU A 7 -9.94 -16.24 -10.95
N PHE A 8 -9.31 -15.16 -11.45
CA PHE A 8 -9.39 -14.77 -12.84
C PHE A 8 -8.92 -15.90 -13.77
N ILE A 9 -7.72 -16.49 -13.56
CA ILE A 9 -7.19 -17.58 -14.37
C ILE A 9 -8.09 -18.83 -14.27
N LYS A 10 -8.57 -19.14 -13.05
CA LYS A 10 -9.47 -20.26 -12.82
C LYS A 10 -10.78 -20.08 -13.59
N ASP A 11 -11.38 -18.91 -13.53
CA ASP A 11 -12.63 -18.61 -14.20
C ASP A 11 -12.46 -18.49 -15.72
N TYR A 12 -11.31 -17.96 -16.19
CA TYR A 12 -10.94 -17.96 -17.60
C TYR A 12 -10.85 -19.40 -18.15
N LYS A 13 -10.09 -20.29 -17.49
CA LYS A 13 -9.97 -21.71 -17.90
C LYS A 13 -11.29 -22.46 -17.80
N ALA A 14 -12.15 -22.11 -16.86
CA ALA A 14 -13.47 -22.70 -16.71
C ALA A 14 -14.51 -22.11 -17.69
N GLY A 15 -14.14 -21.15 -18.55
CA GLY A 15 -15.06 -20.47 -19.46
C GLY A 15 -16.15 -19.63 -18.76
N LYS A 16 -15.92 -19.27 -17.49
CA LYS A 16 -16.89 -18.53 -16.66
C LYS A 16 -16.77 -17.02 -16.75
N LEU A 17 -15.75 -16.52 -17.46
CA LEU A 17 -15.60 -15.07 -17.65
C LEU A 17 -16.67 -14.55 -18.60
N THR A 18 -17.53 -13.68 -18.07
CA THR A 18 -18.47 -12.92 -18.88
C THR A 18 -17.75 -11.71 -19.47
N ILE A 19 -17.31 -11.84 -20.71
CA ILE A 19 -16.69 -10.74 -21.46
C ILE A 19 -17.78 -10.06 -22.27
N PRO A 20 -17.85 -8.70 -22.29
CA PRO A 20 -18.78 -7.99 -23.16
C PRO A 20 -18.63 -8.46 -24.61
N LYS A 21 -19.74 -8.64 -25.33
CA LYS A 21 -19.77 -9.20 -26.70
C LYS A 21 -18.87 -8.47 -27.70
N GLU A 22 -18.55 -7.23 -27.41
CA GLU A 22 -17.75 -6.32 -28.24
C GLU A 22 -16.25 -6.37 -27.89
N SER A 23 -15.87 -7.07 -26.81
CA SER A 23 -14.49 -7.14 -26.33
C SER A 23 -13.95 -8.56 -26.54
N ARG A 24 -12.82 -8.68 -27.22
CA ARG A 24 -12.04 -9.93 -27.26
C ARG A 24 -10.81 -9.76 -26.37
N VAL A 25 -10.75 -10.54 -25.31
CA VAL A 25 -9.51 -10.67 -24.52
C VAL A 25 -8.87 -11.99 -24.94
N LEU A 26 -7.76 -11.88 -25.66
CA LEU A 26 -6.95 -13.04 -26.04
C LEU A 26 -5.72 -13.05 -25.15
N PHE A 27 -5.59 -14.07 -24.33
CA PHE A 27 -4.33 -14.39 -23.68
C PHE A 27 -3.64 -15.46 -24.51
N ASP A 28 -2.42 -15.17 -24.97
CA ASP A 28 -1.58 -16.19 -25.57
C ASP A 28 -1.16 -17.24 -24.52
N ALA A 29 -0.73 -18.40 -24.98
CA ALA A 29 -0.36 -19.52 -24.11
C ALA A 29 0.83 -19.14 -23.18
N GLU A 30 1.79 -18.34 -23.68
CA GLU A 30 2.94 -17.86 -22.92
C GLU A 30 2.52 -16.94 -21.78
N SER A 31 1.58 -16.01 -22.04
CA SER A 31 1.06 -15.11 -20.99
C SER A 31 0.31 -15.88 -19.91
N ILE A 32 -0.45 -16.92 -20.27
CA ILE A 32 -1.14 -17.78 -19.31
C ILE A 32 -0.11 -18.57 -18.49
N GLU A 33 0.89 -19.17 -19.14
CA GLU A 33 1.94 -19.92 -18.48
C GLU A 33 2.79 -19.05 -17.55
N PHE A 34 3.14 -17.83 -17.98
CA PHE A 34 3.82 -16.85 -17.16
C PHE A 34 3.00 -16.44 -15.92
N MET A 35 1.69 -16.18 -16.10
CA MET A 35 0.80 -15.89 -14.98
C MET A 35 0.66 -17.09 -14.03
N GLU A 36 0.67 -18.33 -14.56
CA GLU A 36 0.67 -19.54 -13.74
C GLU A 36 1.98 -19.75 -12.99
N GLN A 37 3.10 -19.47 -13.62
CA GLN A 37 4.42 -19.51 -12.97
C GLN A 37 4.50 -18.43 -11.88
N LEU A 38 4.06 -17.21 -12.15
CA LEU A 38 3.92 -16.17 -11.14
C LEU A 38 2.99 -16.60 -9.99
N ALA A 39 1.95 -17.35 -10.29
CA ALA A 39 1.06 -17.91 -9.27
C ALA A 39 1.67 -19.12 -8.54
N LYS A 40 2.62 -19.85 -9.13
CA LYS A 40 3.31 -21.00 -8.54
C LYS A 40 4.57 -20.63 -7.75
N THR A 41 5.28 -19.59 -8.16
CA THR A 41 6.45 -19.04 -7.42
C THR A 41 6.03 -18.23 -6.19
N LYS A 42 4.86 -18.51 -5.65
CA LYS A 42 4.36 -17.80 -4.47
C LYS A 42 5.19 -18.15 -3.25
N ILE A 43 5.92 -17.17 -2.82
CA ILE A 43 6.17 -16.98 -1.40
C ILE A 43 4.80 -17.01 -0.74
N ASP A 44 4.57 -17.94 0.16
CA ASP A 44 3.36 -17.96 0.99
C ASP A 44 3.46 -16.80 1.98
N VAL A 45 2.93 -15.65 1.56
CA VAL A 45 3.00 -14.40 2.34
C VAL A 45 2.31 -14.58 3.69
N ALA A 46 1.25 -15.39 3.75
CA ALA A 46 0.55 -15.68 4.99
C ALA A 46 1.42 -16.52 5.95
N LYS A 47 2.15 -17.50 5.41
CA LYS A 47 3.11 -18.28 6.19
C LYS A 47 4.23 -17.41 6.74
N LEU A 48 4.87 -16.61 5.88
CA LEU A 48 5.92 -15.68 6.31
C LEU A 48 5.45 -14.70 7.39
N TYR A 49 4.22 -14.25 7.28
CA TYR A 49 3.62 -13.37 8.29
C TYR A 49 3.47 -14.06 9.64
N ASN A 50 3.00 -15.31 9.64
CA ASN A 50 2.86 -16.08 10.87
C ASN A 50 4.24 -16.42 11.46
N ASP A 51 5.19 -16.83 10.62
CA ASP A 51 6.58 -17.09 11.05
C ASP A 51 7.19 -15.83 11.72
N TYR A 52 6.98 -14.63 11.12
CA TYR A 52 7.43 -13.37 11.73
C TYR A 52 6.78 -13.11 13.09
N LYS A 53 5.46 -13.33 13.20
CA LYS A 53 4.74 -13.14 14.48
C LYS A 53 5.24 -14.06 15.56
N ASP A 54 5.51 -15.31 15.22
CA ASP A 54 6.01 -16.32 16.16
C ASP A 54 7.42 -15.96 16.64
N GLU A 55 8.29 -15.48 15.75
CA GLU A 55 9.65 -15.07 16.08
C GLU A 55 9.72 -13.79 16.92
N ASN A 56 8.83 -12.83 16.67
CA ASN A 56 8.87 -11.49 17.29
C ASN A 56 7.80 -11.26 18.35
N ASN A 57 6.99 -12.28 18.66
CA ASN A 57 5.88 -12.22 19.63
C ASN A 57 4.90 -11.06 19.37
N GLY A 58 4.67 -10.71 18.10
CA GLY A 58 3.78 -9.62 17.78
C GLY A 58 3.54 -9.41 16.28
N ARG A 59 2.49 -8.67 15.99
CA ARG A 59 2.14 -8.26 14.63
C ARG A 59 3.15 -7.24 14.10
N PRO A 60 3.79 -7.46 12.93
CA PRO A 60 4.63 -6.45 12.30
C PRO A 60 3.81 -5.23 11.85
N SER A 61 4.43 -4.08 11.84
CA SER A 61 3.96 -2.96 11.04
C SER A 61 4.14 -3.25 9.53
N ALA A 62 3.45 -2.50 8.68
CA ALA A 62 3.62 -2.64 7.22
C ALA A 62 5.09 -2.45 6.80
N SER A 63 5.79 -1.46 7.39
CA SER A 63 7.18 -1.16 7.05
C SER A 63 8.14 -2.29 7.45
N GLU A 64 7.97 -2.88 8.62
CA GLU A 64 8.77 -4.01 9.09
C GLU A 64 8.55 -5.23 8.20
N PHE A 65 7.30 -5.56 7.93
CA PHE A 65 6.99 -6.71 7.08
C PHE A 65 7.45 -6.52 5.64
N TYR A 66 7.35 -5.30 5.09
CA TYR A 66 7.87 -5.00 3.76
C TYR A 66 9.39 -5.07 3.65
N GLN A 67 10.11 -4.86 4.74
CA GLN A 67 11.56 -5.08 4.79
C GLN A 67 11.92 -6.57 4.91
N PHE A 68 11.05 -7.33 5.55
CA PHE A 68 11.24 -8.77 5.76
C PHE A 68 10.96 -9.60 4.49
N ILE A 69 10.00 -9.19 3.66
CA ILE A 69 9.66 -9.89 2.42
C ILE A 69 10.42 -9.32 1.21
N ASP A 70 11.14 -10.17 0.47
CA ASP A 70 11.92 -9.76 -0.71
C ASP A 70 11.09 -9.09 -1.81
N LYS A 71 9.78 -9.36 -1.90
CA LYS A 71 8.91 -8.86 -2.97
C LYS A 71 7.55 -8.42 -2.43
N ILE A 72 7.45 -7.13 -2.12
CA ILE A 72 6.18 -6.46 -1.78
C ILE A 72 5.09 -6.69 -2.84
N SER A 73 5.50 -6.82 -4.12
CA SER A 73 4.60 -7.11 -5.22
C SER A 73 3.76 -8.37 -5.00
N ASN A 74 4.29 -9.40 -4.30
CA ASN A 74 3.57 -10.63 -4.02
C ASN A 74 2.39 -10.40 -3.06
N LEU A 75 2.55 -9.57 -2.04
CA LEU A 75 1.47 -9.20 -1.12
C LEU A 75 0.39 -8.42 -1.87
N LYS A 76 0.78 -7.41 -2.65
CA LYS A 76 -0.16 -6.57 -3.41
C LYS A 76 -0.92 -7.36 -4.47
N LEU A 77 -0.27 -8.31 -5.14
CA LEU A 77 -0.92 -9.19 -6.12
C LEU A 77 -1.91 -10.17 -5.47
N GLN A 78 -1.61 -10.65 -4.25
CA GLN A 78 -2.44 -11.64 -3.58
C GLN A 78 -3.63 -11.02 -2.86
N TYR A 79 -3.39 -9.92 -2.16
CA TYR A 79 -4.33 -9.33 -1.20
C TYR A 79 -4.78 -7.90 -1.59
N GLY A 80 -4.08 -7.27 -2.53
CA GLY A 80 -4.40 -5.93 -3.03
C GLY A 80 -3.79 -4.81 -2.20
N SER A 81 -3.84 -4.90 -0.88
CA SER A 81 -3.30 -3.90 0.06
C SER A 81 -2.83 -4.54 1.34
N TRP A 82 -2.00 -3.83 2.11
CA TRP A 82 -1.62 -4.25 3.47
C TRP A 82 -2.85 -4.40 4.38
N PHE A 83 -3.75 -3.43 4.34
CA PHE A 83 -4.93 -3.46 5.20
C PHE A 83 -5.90 -4.60 4.85
N ASP A 84 -6.09 -4.90 3.56
CA ASP A 84 -6.88 -6.07 3.15
C ASP A 84 -6.20 -7.37 3.58
N PHE A 85 -4.86 -7.43 3.53
CA PHE A 85 -4.07 -8.57 3.99
C PHE A 85 -4.25 -8.82 5.49
N ILE A 86 -4.01 -7.81 6.34
CA ILE A 86 -4.15 -7.95 7.80
C ILE A 86 -5.57 -8.31 8.21
N LYS A 87 -6.57 -7.77 7.50
CA LYS A 87 -7.96 -8.17 7.69
C LYS A 87 -8.17 -9.64 7.37
N GLU A 88 -7.61 -10.16 6.27
CA GLU A 88 -7.74 -11.58 5.89
C GLU A 88 -7.02 -12.51 6.87
N MET A 89 -5.93 -12.02 7.48
CA MET A 89 -5.24 -12.72 8.57
C MET A 89 -5.99 -12.68 9.90
N ASN A 90 -7.15 -12.00 9.98
CA ASN A 90 -7.95 -11.77 11.20
C ASN A 90 -7.14 -11.12 12.35
N ASP A 91 -6.20 -10.24 12.01
CA ASP A 91 -5.25 -9.67 12.93
C ASP A 91 -5.51 -8.16 13.19
N LEU A 92 -6.70 -7.68 12.82
CA LEU A 92 -7.19 -6.36 13.19
C LEU A 92 -7.93 -6.44 14.52
N THR A 93 -7.70 -5.47 15.42
CA THR A 93 -8.58 -5.26 16.57
C THR A 93 -9.98 -4.84 16.09
N LYS A 94 -10.94 -4.86 16.97
CA LYS A 94 -12.31 -4.43 16.63
C LYS A 94 -12.33 -2.97 16.18
N GLU A 95 -11.59 -2.12 16.88
CA GLU A 95 -11.49 -0.69 16.58
C GLU A 95 -10.79 -0.44 15.23
N GLU A 96 -9.72 -1.18 14.96
CA GLU A 96 -9.01 -1.12 13.66
C GLU A 96 -9.90 -1.60 12.52
N LEU A 97 -10.67 -2.67 12.72
CA LEU A 97 -11.60 -3.19 11.73
C LEU A 97 -12.71 -2.17 11.43
N ASP A 98 -13.29 -1.56 12.46
CA ASP A 98 -14.31 -0.52 12.29
C ASP A 98 -13.74 0.70 11.56
N CYS A 99 -12.53 1.12 11.91
CA CYS A 99 -11.81 2.19 11.22
C CYS A 99 -11.55 1.84 9.76
N PHE A 100 -11.08 0.62 9.48
CA PHE A 100 -10.82 0.14 8.13
C PHE A 100 -12.10 0.11 7.28
N ILE A 101 -13.20 -0.40 7.82
CA ILE A 101 -14.48 -0.45 7.09
C ILE A 101 -14.97 0.95 6.72
N LYS A 102 -14.90 1.90 7.68
CA LYS A 102 -15.35 3.28 7.48
C LYS A 102 -14.47 4.05 6.46
N ASN A 103 -13.17 3.80 6.46
CA ASN A 103 -12.20 4.58 5.70
C ASN A 103 -11.51 3.77 4.58
N LYS A 104 -12.09 2.67 4.16
CA LYS A 104 -11.47 1.71 3.22
C LYS A 104 -10.93 2.36 1.95
N ASN A 105 -11.69 3.24 1.33
CA ASN A 105 -11.28 3.89 0.09
C ASN A 105 -10.07 4.81 0.33
N PHE A 106 -10.11 5.63 1.37
CA PHE A 106 -8.99 6.50 1.75
C PHE A 106 -7.70 5.71 2.00
N LEU A 107 -7.78 4.64 2.80
CA LEU A 107 -6.63 3.81 3.12
C LEU A 107 -6.05 3.11 1.88
N LYS A 108 -6.92 2.63 0.98
CA LYS A 108 -6.48 2.05 -0.30
C LYS A 108 -5.84 3.08 -1.23
N ASP A 109 -6.39 4.28 -1.29
CA ASP A 109 -5.84 5.36 -2.10
C ASP A 109 -4.48 5.80 -1.56
N LEU A 110 -4.34 5.84 -0.23
CA LEU A 110 -3.06 6.14 0.42
C LEU A 110 -1.97 5.13 0.00
N GLU A 111 -2.26 3.83 0.03
CA GLU A 111 -1.32 2.79 -0.38
C GLU A 111 -1.01 2.77 -1.89
N LYS A 112 -1.97 3.17 -2.73
CA LYS A 112 -1.82 3.21 -4.18
C LYS A 112 -1.19 4.49 -4.71
N THR A 113 -1.21 5.55 -3.91
CA THR A 113 -0.69 6.85 -4.34
C THR A 113 0.79 6.74 -4.64
N LYS A 114 1.15 6.96 -5.90
CA LYS A 114 2.55 7.07 -6.31
C LYS A 114 3.14 8.32 -5.67
N MET A 115 4.17 8.13 -4.87
CA MET A 115 4.92 9.22 -4.28
C MET A 115 6.20 9.42 -5.06
N THR A 116 6.22 10.44 -5.88
CA THR A 116 7.45 10.94 -6.51
C THR A 116 8.32 11.70 -5.52
N LYS A 117 7.69 12.29 -4.48
CA LYS A 117 8.34 13.01 -3.38
C LYS A 117 7.54 12.84 -2.10
N SER A 118 8.23 12.90 -0.97
CA SER A 118 7.66 12.58 0.35
C SER A 118 6.75 13.67 0.94
N PHE A 119 6.56 14.81 0.26
CA PHE A 119 5.85 15.98 0.81
C PHE A 119 4.42 15.67 1.29
N LYS A 120 3.68 14.85 0.56
CA LYS A 120 2.32 14.46 0.97
C LYS A 120 2.32 13.71 2.30
N MET A 121 3.35 12.88 2.54
CA MET A 121 3.43 12.13 3.79
C MET A 121 3.84 13.02 4.96
N VAL A 122 4.67 14.03 4.72
CA VAL A 122 5.01 15.03 5.74
C VAL A 122 3.75 15.76 6.20
N VAL A 123 2.93 16.23 5.26
CA VAL A 123 1.65 16.89 5.58
C VAL A 123 0.72 15.94 6.32
N LEU A 124 0.61 14.69 5.88
CA LEU A 124 -0.23 13.69 6.53
C LEU A 124 0.25 13.37 7.95
N ASP A 125 1.56 13.22 8.16
CA ASP A 125 2.16 12.97 9.47
C ASP A 125 1.88 14.13 10.45
N LEU A 126 2.02 15.37 9.98
CA LEU A 126 1.68 16.55 10.79
C LEU A 126 0.19 16.62 11.13
N LEU A 127 -0.69 16.28 10.19
CA LEU A 127 -2.12 16.20 10.46
C LEU A 127 -2.44 15.10 11.49
N CYS A 128 -1.80 13.94 11.39
CA CYS A 128 -1.93 12.86 12.36
C CYS A 128 -1.45 13.30 13.74
N LYS A 129 -0.31 13.97 13.85
CA LYS A 129 0.23 14.49 15.11
C LYS A 129 -0.67 15.54 15.77
N ASN A 130 -1.48 16.22 14.96
CA ASN A 130 -2.48 17.20 15.43
C ASN A 130 -3.88 16.59 15.60
N ASP A 131 -4.01 15.27 15.67
CA ASP A 131 -5.29 14.55 15.79
C ASP A 131 -6.31 14.94 14.71
N PHE A 132 -5.85 15.30 13.51
CA PHE A 132 -6.69 15.80 12.41
C PHE A 132 -7.58 16.99 12.79
N LYS A 133 -7.19 17.77 13.80
CA LYS A 133 -7.87 19.03 14.11
C LYS A 133 -7.63 20.05 13.01
N ALA A 134 -8.47 21.10 12.99
CA ALA A 134 -8.30 22.19 12.05
C ALA A 134 -6.88 22.76 12.12
N TYR A 135 -6.20 22.79 10.99
CA TYR A 135 -4.85 23.30 10.86
C TYR A 135 -4.90 24.53 9.97
N ASP A 136 -4.40 25.67 10.47
CA ASP A 136 -4.21 26.83 9.64
C ASP A 136 -3.16 26.56 8.55
N LEU A 137 -3.46 26.95 7.31
CA LEU A 137 -2.61 26.65 6.16
C LEU A 137 -1.20 27.26 6.30
N THR A 138 -1.10 28.46 6.85
CA THR A 138 0.20 29.13 7.07
C THR A 138 1.05 28.38 8.08
N THR A 139 0.43 27.95 9.18
CA THR A 139 1.08 27.15 10.23
C THR A 139 1.49 25.78 9.68
N LEU A 140 0.59 25.08 8.97
CA LEU A 140 0.90 23.79 8.35
C LEU A 140 2.06 23.89 7.36
N SER A 141 2.09 24.98 6.57
CA SER A 141 3.18 25.23 5.62
C SER A 141 4.52 25.43 6.34
N LYS A 142 4.56 26.22 7.41
CA LYS A 142 5.77 26.45 8.23
C LYS A 142 6.25 25.16 8.89
N ASP A 143 5.34 24.41 9.50
CA ASP A 143 5.67 23.16 10.17
C ASP A 143 6.17 22.11 9.17
N SER A 144 5.53 22.02 8.00
CA SER A 144 5.97 21.14 6.92
C SER A 144 7.38 21.50 6.44
N PHE A 145 7.66 22.79 6.26
CA PHE A 145 8.97 23.25 5.86
C PHE A 145 10.05 22.95 6.91
N ASN A 146 9.76 23.20 8.19
CA ASN A 146 10.66 22.89 9.29
C ASN A 146 10.94 21.38 9.38
N TYR A 147 9.90 20.57 9.28
CA TYR A 147 10.02 19.11 9.27
C TYR A 147 10.94 18.61 8.13
N LEU A 148 10.74 19.13 6.93
CA LEU A 148 11.57 18.80 5.77
C LEU A 148 13.02 19.23 5.98
N ARG A 149 13.25 20.41 6.54
CA ARG A 149 14.60 20.97 6.81
C ARG A 149 15.37 20.15 7.85
N GLU A 150 14.69 19.64 8.86
CA GLU A 150 15.29 18.85 9.94
C GLU A 150 15.62 17.41 9.49
N THR A 151 15.02 16.95 8.40
CA THR A 151 15.22 15.59 7.89
C THR A 151 16.09 15.62 6.64
N THR A 152 17.38 15.30 6.77
CA THR A 152 18.38 15.43 5.70
C THR A 152 17.96 14.81 4.37
N ASN A 153 17.41 13.60 4.39
CA ASN A 153 16.98 12.91 3.16
C ASN A 153 15.83 13.65 2.47
N LEU A 154 14.83 14.12 3.25
CA LEU A 154 13.70 14.85 2.72
C LEU A 154 14.13 16.25 2.23
N TRP A 155 15.06 16.90 2.93
CA TRP A 155 15.62 18.18 2.51
C TRP A 155 16.28 18.09 1.14
N ASN A 156 16.93 16.98 0.84
CA ASN A 156 17.57 16.77 -0.46
C ASN A 156 16.58 16.65 -1.62
N GLU A 157 15.33 16.29 -1.35
CA GLU A 157 14.26 16.22 -2.36
C GLU A 157 13.73 17.61 -2.76
N ILE A 158 14.01 18.65 -1.96
CA ILE A 158 13.52 20.01 -2.21
C ILE A 158 14.38 20.66 -3.29
N PRO A 159 13.78 21.26 -4.35
CA PRO A 159 14.51 22.03 -5.34
C PRO A 159 15.26 23.19 -4.70
N LEU A 160 16.46 23.51 -5.23
CA LEU A 160 17.34 24.54 -4.68
C LEU A 160 16.70 25.94 -4.61
N GLU A 161 15.79 26.23 -5.53
CA GLU A 161 15.06 27.50 -5.58
C GLU A 161 14.20 27.73 -4.32
N PHE A 162 13.63 26.65 -3.73
CA PHE A 162 12.82 26.74 -2.51
C PHE A 162 13.64 26.63 -1.22
N LYS A 163 14.92 26.32 -1.31
CA LYS A 163 15.81 26.24 -0.13
C LYS A 163 16.30 27.62 0.35
N LYS A 164 16.16 28.64 -0.48
CA LYS A 164 16.70 29.97 -0.23
C LYS A 164 15.74 30.85 0.57
N ASP A 165 14.47 30.56 0.56
CA ASP A 165 13.48 31.37 1.26
C ASP A 165 13.34 30.86 2.70
N SER A 166 14.07 31.54 3.60
CA SER A 166 13.63 31.60 4.99
C SER A 166 12.26 32.26 4.98
N LEU A 167 11.22 31.50 5.36
CA LEU A 167 9.90 32.07 5.67
C LEU A 167 10.11 33.15 6.76
N THR A 168 10.31 34.38 6.34
CA THR A 168 10.23 35.57 7.22
C THR A 168 8.78 35.76 7.66
#